data_e74b52b3f27226ef34ac655631c241f9
#
_entry.id   e74b52b3f27226ef34ac655631c241f9
#
_cell.length_a   1.000
_cell.length_b   1.000
_cell.length_c   1.000
_cell.angle_alpha   90.00
_cell.angle_beta   90.00
_cell.angle_gamma   90.00
#
_symmetry.space_group_name_H-M   'P 1'
#
loop_
_entity.id
_entity.type
_entity.pdbx_description
1 polymer ?
#
loop_
_entity_poly.entity_id
_entity_poly.type
_entity_poly.pdbx_seq_one_letter_code
_entity_poly.pdbx_strand_id
1 'polypeptide(L)'
;MKTHKENCIDHAIKRFEQRFTKKDFIYKSKKMGEVDFKNEVVAAIVNAPKTGKSVKGGRGFRNIFKVKIMDTKPVFVVWDMEYSIPVTVLTGEMWNETCG
;
A
#
# COMPACT_ATOMS: atom_id res chain seq x y z
N MET A 1 -23.30 -1.56 -6.91
CA MET A 1 -22.73 -2.46 -5.87
C MET A 1 -21.26 -2.74 -6.20
N LYS A 2 -20.38 -2.61 -5.22
CA LYS A 2 -18.96 -2.88 -5.44
C LYS A 2 -18.68 -4.38 -5.39
N THR A 3 -17.74 -4.83 -6.21
CA THR A 3 -17.26 -6.20 -6.17
C THR A 3 -16.43 -6.43 -4.89
N HIS A 4 -16.19 -7.69 -4.56
CA HIS A 4 -15.31 -8.05 -3.44
C HIS A 4 -13.91 -7.42 -3.60
N LYS A 5 -13.38 -7.45 -4.81
CA LYS A 5 -12.07 -6.84 -5.12
C LYS A 5 -12.07 -5.34 -4.85
N GLU A 6 -13.10 -4.62 -5.29
CA GLU A 6 -13.22 -3.19 -5.06
C GLU A 6 -13.33 -2.86 -3.57
N ASN A 7 -14.09 -3.66 -2.82
CA ASN A 7 -14.20 -3.51 -1.36
C ASN A 7 -12.86 -3.71 -0.66
N CYS A 8 -12.07 -4.67 -1.09
CA CYS A 8 -10.74 -4.91 -0.53
C CYS A 8 -9.77 -3.78 -0.86
N ILE A 9 -9.82 -3.25 -2.07
CA ILE A 9 -9.02 -2.09 -2.47
C ILE A 9 -9.40 -0.88 -1.62
N ASP A 10 -10.69 -0.60 -1.47
CA ASP A 10 -11.18 0.51 -0.64
C ASP A 10 -10.73 0.37 0.80
N HIS A 11 -10.78 -0.85 1.34
CA HIS A 11 -10.33 -1.13 2.70
C HIS A 11 -8.82 -0.87 2.87
N ALA A 12 -8.02 -1.30 1.90
CA ALA A 12 -6.58 -1.06 1.91
C ALA A 12 -6.26 0.44 1.86
N ILE A 13 -6.97 1.19 1.02
CA ILE A 13 -6.82 2.65 0.92
C ILE A 13 -7.20 3.31 2.23
N LYS A 14 -8.29 2.87 2.85
CA LYS A 14 -8.73 3.40 4.14
C LYS A 14 -7.69 3.16 5.22
N ARG A 15 -7.06 1.98 5.25
CA ARG A 15 -5.96 1.68 6.17
C ARG A 15 -4.75 2.55 5.90
N PHE A 16 -4.46 2.81 4.61
CA PHE A 16 -3.42 3.74 4.24
C PHE A 16 -3.68 5.13 4.83
N GLU A 17 -4.89 5.65 4.66
CA GLU A 17 -5.28 6.96 5.19
C GLU A 17 -5.18 7.04 6.71
N GLN A 18 -5.48 5.95 7.40
CA GLN A 18 -5.39 5.87 8.86
C GLN A 18 -3.95 5.81 9.38
N ARG A 19 -3.04 5.24 8.61
CA ARG A 19 -1.67 4.96 9.04
C ARG A 19 -0.64 5.92 8.48
N PHE A 20 -1.00 6.65 7.44
CA PHE A 20 -0.11 7.59 6.76
C PHE A 20 -0.83 8.92 6.59
N THR A 21 -0.07 10.01 6.69
CA THR A 21 -0.58 11.33 6.36
C THR A 21 0.05 11.81 5.06
N LYS A 22 -0.57 12.79 4.41
CA LYS A 22 0.00 13.39 3.21
C LYS A 22 1.40 13.95 3.45
N LYS A 23 1.69 14.37 4.69
CA LYS A 23 3.02 14.88 5.07
C LYS A 23 4.10 13.80 5.00
N ASP A 24 3.74 12.53 5.15
CA ASP A 24 4.69 11.43 5.03
C ASP A 24 5.23 11.28 3.60
N PHE A 25 4.57 11.92 2.64
CA PHE A 25 4.90 11.83 1.22
C PHE A 25 5.13 13.22 0.64
N ILE A 26 6.05 13.98 1.25
CA ILE A 26 6.35 15.34 0.82
C ILE A 26 7.26 15.33 -0.41
N TYR A 27 6.88 16.10 -1.39
CA TYR A 27 7.67 16.33 -2.60
C TYR A 27 8.52 17.57 -2.43
N LYS A 28 9.78 17.45 -2.82
CA LYS A 28 10.64 18.61 -2.83
C LYS A 28 10.33 19.60 -3.96
N SER A 29 9.60 19.16 -4.98
CA SER A 29 9.43 19.95 -6.19
C SER A 29 8.04 20.08 -6.77
N LYS A 30 7.04 19.39 -6.23
CA LYS A 30 5.68 19.46 -6.78
C LYS A 30 4.63 19.44 -5.71
N LYS A 31 3.77 20.45 -5.72
CA LYS A 31 2.53 20.40 -4.99
C LYS A 31 1.55 19.57 -5.81
N MET A 32 1.23 18.40 -5.32
CA MET A 32 0.24 17.55 -5.96
C MET A 32 -1.13 17.77 -5.33
N GLY A 33 -2.18 17.83 -6.15
CA GLY A 33 -3.55 17.89 -5.65
C GLY A 33 -3.93 16.61 -4.93
N GLU A 34 -4.94 16.67 -4.07
CA GLU A 34 -5.40 15.51 -3.31
C GLU A 34 -5.86 14.36 -4.20
N VAL A 35 -6.54 14.67 -5.30
CA VAL A 35 -7.01 13.67 -6.25
C VAL A 35 -5.82 12.95 -6.90
N ASP A 36 -4.82 13.70 -7.32
CA ASP A 36 -3.62 13.12 -7.94
C ASP A 36 -2.85 12.27 -6.94
N PHE A 37 -2.73 12.73 -5.71
CA PHE A 37 -2.10 11.97 -4.65
C PHE A 37 -2.84 10.65 -4.39
N LYS A 38 -4.16 10.71 -4.29
CA LYS A 38 -4.99 9.52 -4.08
C LYS A 38 -4.83 8.53 -5.25
N ASN A 39 -4.80 9.03 -6.48
CA ASN A 39 -4.61 8.18 -7.66
C ASN A 39 -3.26 7.46 -7.63
N GLU A 40 -2.20 8.16 -7.21
CA GLU A 40 -0.87 7.55 -7.06
C GLU A 40 -0.87 6.46 -5.99
N VAL A 41 -1.53 6.72 -4.87
CA VAL A 41 -1.66 5.73 -3.79
C VAL A 41 -2.42 4.50 -4.26
N VAL A 42 -3.56 4.70 -4.92
CA VAL A 42 -4.37 3.59 -5.45
C VAL A 42 -3.56 2.78 -6.46
N ALA A 43 -2.88 3.45 -7.38
CA ALA A 43 -2.06 2.79 -8.39
C ALA A 43 -0.94 1.96 -7.73
N ALA A 44 -0.27 2.51 -6.73
CA ALA A 44 0.80 1.81 -6.03
C ALA A 44 0.29 0.57 -5.30
N ILE A 45 -0.86 0.66 -4.66
CA ILE A 45 -1.47 -0.47 -3.94
C ILE A 45 -1.92 -1.55 -4.93
N VAL A 46 -2.62 -1.16 -5.99
CA VAL A 46 -3.16 -2.11 -6.98
C VAL A 46 -2.04 -2.79 -7.77
N ASN A 47 -0.95 -2.11 -8.02
CA ASN A 47 0.18 -2.64 -8.78
C ASN A 47 1.34 -3.14 -7.91
N ALA A 48 1.12 -3.30 -6.61
CA ALA A 48 2.17 -3.71 -5.68
C ALA A 48 2.92 -4.99 -6.12
N PRO A 49 2.25 -6.06 -6.59
CA PRO A 49 2.97 -7.24 -7.04
C PRO A 49 3.86 -7.01 -8.27
N LYS A 50 3.54 -5.99 -9.08
CA LYS A 50 4.31 -5.68 -10.30
C LYS A 50 5.43 -4.69 -10.04
N THR A 51 5.16 -3.66 -9.25
CA THR A 51 6.10 -2.55 -9.04
C THR A 51 6.84 -2.62 -7.72
N GLY A 52 6.32 -3.38 -6.77
CA GLY A 52 6.91 -3.53 -5.45
C GLY A 52 7.92 -4.66 -5.39
N LYS A 53 8.61 -4.72 -4.26
CA LYS A 53 9.58 -5.77 -3.97
C LYS A 53 9.01 -6.70 -2.90
N SER A 54 8.99 -8.00 -3.18
CA SER A 54 8.55 -8.99 -2.21
C SER A 54 9.49 -8.99 -1.00
N VAL A 55 8.91 -8.94 0.20
CA VAL A 55 9.65 -8.98 1.45
C VAL A 55 9.08 -10.08 2.35
N LYS A 56 9.83 -10.46 3.37
CA LYS A 56 9.40 -11.52 4.28
C LYS A 56 8.21 -11.11 5.13
N GLY A 57 7.48 -12.07 5.65
CA GLY A 57 6.40 -11.84 6.63
C GLY A 57 5.02 -12.27 6.19
N GLY A 58 4.87 -12.68 4.92
CA GLY A 58 3.62 -13.23 4.47
C GLY A 58 3.35 -14.61 5.05
N ARG A 59 2.09 -14.94 5.29
CA ARG A 59 1.67 -16.26 5.78
C ARG A 59 0.62 -16.85 4.85
N GLY A 60 0.76 -18.14 4.57
CA GLY A 60 -0.15 -18.85 3.69
C GLY A 60 -0.11 -18.26 2.28
N PHE A 61 -1.26 -17.84 1.77
CA PHE A 61 -1.35 -17.23 0.44
C PHE A 61 -1.07 -15.74 0.43
N ARG A 62 -0.61 -15.16 1.55
CA ARG A 62 -0.34 -13.73 1.65
C ARG A 62 1.14 -13.44 1.47
N ASN A 63 1.45 -12.50 0.60
CA ASN A 63 2.78 -11.94 0.42
C ASN A 63 2.76 -10.46 0.78
N ILE A 64 3.91 -9.96 1.19
CA ILE A 64 4.06 -8.54 1.51
C ILE A 64 4.98 -7.94 0.45
N PHE A 65 4.54 -6.83 -0.13
CA PHE A 65 5.32 -6.10 -1.13
C PHE A 65 5.65 -4.72 -0.61
N LYS A 66 6.94 -4.41 -0.62
CA LYS A 66 7.42 -3.08 -0.28
C LYS A 66 7.32 -2.21 -1.52
N VAL A 67 6.52 -1.16 -1.46
CA VAL A 67 6.35 -0.22 -2.56
C VAL A 67 6.77 1.18 -2.10
N LYS A 68 7.32 1.96 -3.02
CA LYS A 68 7.57 3.37 -2.79
C LYS A 68 6.44 4.16 -3.44
N ILE A 69 5.76 4.94 -2.64
CA ILE A 69 4.81 5.91 -3.16
C ILE A 69 5.58 7.22 -3.20
N MET A 70 5.96 7.60 -4.43
CA MET A 70 6.79 8.78 -4.64
C MET A 70 8.19 8.56 -4.03
N ASP A 71 8.93 9.56 -3.63
CA ASP A 71 10.31 9.38 -3.17
C ASP A 71 10.46 9.38 -1.64
N THR A 72 9.42 8.99 -0.92
CA THR A 72 9.42 9.12 0.52
C THR A 72 9.41 7.78 1.26
N LYS A 73 8.50 7.59 2.18
CA LYS A 73 8.49 6.41 3.03
C LYS A 73 8.00 5.17 2.27
N PRO A 74 8.63 4.02 2.46
CA PRO A 74 8.12 2.79 1.89
C PRO A 74 6.80 2.39 2.55
N VAL A 75 5.93 1.80 1.75
CA VAL A 75 4.65 1.26 2.20
C VAL A 75 4.69 -0.24 1.97
N PHE A 76 4.22 -1.02 2.94
CA PHE A 76 4.21 -2.47 2.87
C PHE A 76 2.77 -2.92 2.61
N VAL A 77 2.52 -3.42 1.40
CA VAL A 77 1.18 -3.88 1.00
C VAL A 77 1.08 -5.37 1.21
N VAL A 78 0.15 -5.78 2.06
CA VAL A 78 -0.16 -7.20 2.25
C VAL A 78 -1.12 -7.61 1.15
N TRP A 79 -0.73 -8.61 0.38
CA TRP A 79 -1.44 -9.04 -0.82
C TRP A 79 -1.86 -10.49 -0.70
N ASP A 80 -3.11 -10.76 -0.99
CA ASP A 80 -3.62 -12.13 -1.05
C ASP A 80 -3.36 -12.68 -2.46
N MET A 81 -2.48 -13.66 -2.56
CA MET A 81 -2.07 -14.23 -3.84
C MET A 81 -3.13 -15.17 -4.43
N GLU A 82 -3.98 -15.74 -3.59
CA GLU A 82 -5.06 -16.61 -4.05
C GLU A 82 -6.12 -15.84 -4.83
N TYR A 83 -6.53 -14.70 -4.28
CA TYR A 83 -7.57 -13.88 -4.89
C TYR A 83 -7.03 -12.69 -5.67
N SER A 84 -5.72 -12.47 -5.65
CA SER A 84 -5.04 -11.35 -6.30
C SER A 84 -5.61 -9.99 -5.89
N ILE A 85 -5.74 -9.79 -4.58
CA ILE A 85 -6.27 -8.55 -4.00
C ILE A 85 -5.39 -8.05 -2.86
N PRO A 86 -5.33 -6.71 -2.67
CA PRO A 86 -4.66 -6.17 -1.48
C PRO A 86 -5.52 -6.39 -0.24
N VAL A 87 -4.88 -6.75 0.86
CA VAL A 87 -5.57 -7.01 2.14
C VAL A 87 -5.48 -5.78 3.03
N THR A 88 -4.27 -5.25 3.20
CA THR A 88 -4.03 -4.07 4.04
C THR A 88 -2.67 -3.47 3.69
N VAL A 89 -2.36 -2.34 4.30
CA VAL A 89 -1.06 -1.70 4.18
C VAL A 89 -0.46 -1.51 5.56
N LEU A 90 0.86 -1.68 5.65
CA LEU A 90 1.59 -1.55 6.91
C LEU A 90 2.61 -0.44 6.78
N THR A 91 2.87 0.26 7.89
CA THR A 91 4.00 1.17 7.99
C THR A 91 5.29 0.35 8.13
N GLY A 92 6.44 0.98 7.90
CA GLY A 92 7.72 0.32 8.10
C GLY A 92 7.89 -0.16 9.55
N GLU A 93 7.43 0.64 10.51
CA GLU A 93 7.46 0.25 11.92
C GLU A 93 6.62 -0.98 12.20
N MET A 94 5.41 -1.00 11.68
CA MET A 94 4.50 -2.15 11.85
C MET A 94 5.09 -3.41 11.23
N TRP A 95 5.69 -3.29 10.06
CA TRP A 95 6.35 -4.42 9.42
C TRP A 95 7.53 -4.92 10.24
N ASN A 96 8.37 -4.03 10.74
CA ASN A 96 9.51 -4.37 11.58
C ASN A 96 9.08 -5.09 12.87
N GLU A 97 8.03 -4.62 13.52
CA GLU A 97 7.52 -5.23 14.75
C GLU A 97 6.96 -6.63 14.51
N THR A 98 6.33 -6.84 13.35
CA THR A 98 5.64 -8.10 13.04
C THR A 98 6.55 -9.09 12.33
N CYS A 99 7.40 -8.64 11.45
CA CYS A 99 8.13 -9.49 10.50
C CYS A 99 9.65 -9.27 10.51
N GLY A 100 10.05 -8.15 11.02
CA GLY A 100 11.47 -7.81 11.12
C GLY A 100 12.12 -8.38 12.36
#